data_b100419e607f7f120ef3076817d706b7
#
_entry.id   b100419e607f7f120ef3076817d706b7
#
_cell.length_a   1.000
_cell.length_b   1.000
_cell.length_c   1.000
_cell.angle_alpha   90.00
_cell.angle_beta   90.00
_cell.angle_gamma   90.00
#
_symmetry.space_group_name_H-M   'P 1'
#
loop_
_entity.id
_entity.type
_entity.pdbx_description
1 polymer ?
#
loop_
_entity_poly.entity_id
_entity_poly.type
_entity_poly.pdbx_seq_one_letter_code
_entity_poly.pdbx_strand_id
1 'polypeptide(L)'
;NNLINEKSHEPNNNSIILEPNLYDLLNDNIYIHYYNDKKYYIPLWHSELVYDDFTIKCIPNLPDHIYLDEKNNLHIHLNIKFNGLLKEKYVRFKLENKNFDILVSELRIKSNQIIYLKNKGISIINNNDIYNVSKKSDIVVHIKLL
;
A
#
# COMPACT_ATOMS: atom_id res chain seq x y z
N ASN A 1 7.96 -12.14 -8.62
CA ASN A 1 8.18 -12.74 -7.73
C ASN A 1 9.18 -12.41 -6.71
N ASN A 2 9.70 -12.81 -5.98
CA ASN A 2 10.32 -12.95 -4.76
C ASN A 2 11.42 -12.01 -4.45
N LEU A 3 11.23 -10.72 -4.64
CA LEU A 3 12.21 -9.71 -4.31
C LEU A 3 12.01 -9.14 -2.91
N ILE A 4 11.25 -9.83 -2.07
CA ILE A 4 10.93 -9.38 -0.74
C ILE A 4 12.04 -9.75 0.21
N ASN A 5 12.45 -8.79 1.03
CA ASN A 5 13.40 -9.06 2.09
C ASN A 5 12.72 -9.83 3.21
N GLU A 6 13.28 -11.00 3.52
CA GLU A 6 12.81 -11.78 4.64
C GLU A 6 13.85 -11.72 5.74
N LYS A 7 13.45 -11.31 6.93
CA LYS A 7 14.35 -11.19 8.06
C LYS A 7 13.88 -12.06 9.20
N SER A 8 14.76 -12.93 9.67
CA SER A 8 14.51 -13.65 10.91
C SER A 8 14.52 -12.65 12.05
N HIS A 9 13.49 -12.72 12.89
CA HIS A 9 13.35 -11.82 14.02
C HIS A 9 13.55 -12.62 15.29
N GLU A 10 13.68 -12.11 16.38
CA GLU A 10 13.97 -12.74 17.66
C GLU A 10 13.90 -14.27 17.71
N PRO A 11 15.00 -14.94 18.08
CA PRO A 11 15.06 -16.41 18.06
C PRO A 11 14.02 -17.10 18.93
N ASN A 12 13.49 -16.41 19.95
CA ASN A 12 12.62 -17.07 20.93
C ASN A 12 11.15 -17.06 20.57
N ASN A 13 10.71 -16.29 19.58
CA ASN A 13 9.30 -16.22 19.25
C ASN A 13 8.96 -16.54 17.80
N ASN A 14 9.95 -17.02 17.04
CA ASN A 14 9.77 -17.42 15.66
C ASN A 14 8.98 -16.41 14.83
N SER A 15 9.27 -15.13 15.00
CA SER A 15 8.68 -14.09 14.17
C SER A 15 9.54 -13.87 12.95
N ILE A 16 8.86 -13.78 11.81
CA ILE A 16 9.51 -13.54 10.53
C ILE A 16 8.98 -12.23 9.97
N ILE A 17 9.87 -11.33 9.60
CA ILE A 17 9.50 -10.03 9.06
C ILE A 17 9.69 -10.03 7.54
N LEU A 18 8.63 -9.71 6.82
CA LEU A 18 8.67 -9.48 5.39
C LEU A 18 8.52 -7.99 5.14
N GLU A 19 9.21 -7.49 4.12
CA GLU A 19 9.17 -6.07 3.79
C GLU A 19 8.65 -5.89 2.36
N PRO A 20 7.32 -6.01 2.15
CA PRO A 20 6.77 -5.81 0.82
C PRO A 20 6.95 -4.37 0.35
N ASN A 21 7.11 -4.19 -0.95
CA ASN A 21 7.20 -2.87 -1.54
C ASN A 21 5.82 -2.45 -2.04
N LEU A 22 5.74 -1.22 -2.56
CA LEU A 22 4.46 -0.69 -3.03
C LEU A 22 3.89 -1.51 -4.20
N TYR A 23 4.75 -1.99 -5.09
CA TYR A 23 4.31 -2.81 -6.21
C TYR A 23 3.62 -4.09 -5.71
N ASP A 24 4.20 -4.73 -4.73
CA ASP A 24 3.62 -5.95 -4.14
C ASP A 24 2.23 -5.69 -3.58
N LEU A 25 2.07 -4.58 -2.87
CA LEU A 25 0.81 -4.25 -2.23
C LEU A 25 -0.27 -3.87 -3.23
N LEU A 26 0.08 -3.10 -4.27
CA LEU A 26 -0.88 -2.68 -5.28
C LEU A 26 -1.32 -3.82 -6.19
N ASN A 27 -0.53 -4.88 -6.29
CA ASN A 27 -0.81 -6.00 -7.17
C ASN A 27 -1.26 -7.25 -6.44
N ASP A 28 -1.60 -7.13 -5.16
CA ASP A 28 -2.09 -8.24 -4.33
C ASP A 28 -1.12 -9.43 -4.36
N ASN A 29 0.16 -9.16 -4.30
CA ASN A 29 1.17 -10.20 -4.41
C ASN A 29 1.20 -11.08 -3.17
N ILE A 30 1.53 -12.34 -3.40
CA ILE A 30 1.63 -13.36 -2.38
C ILE A 30 3.07 -13.86 -2.35
N TYR A 31 3.61 -13.96 -1.16
CA TYR A 31 4.95 -14.48 -0.95
C TYR A 31 4.86 -15.94 -0.49
N ILE A 32 5.69 -16.82 -1.04
CA ILE A 32 5.71 -18.21 -0.63
C ILE A 32 6.81 -18.38 0.42
N HIS A 33 6.39 -18.74 1.62
CA HIS A 33 7.29 -18.98 2.74
C HIS A 33 7.35 -20.49 3.03
N TYR A 34 8.55 -21.01 3.21
CA TYR A 34 8.75 -22.41 3.54
C TYR A 34 9.11 -22.54 5.01
N TYR A 35 8.42 -23.41 5.70
CA TYR A 35 8.69 -23.69 7.10
C TYR A 35 8.46 -25.17 7.36
N ASN A 36 9.51 -25.89 7.81
CA ASN A 36 9.44 -27.33 8.07
C ASN A 36 8.83 -28.11 6.89
N ASP A 37 9.35 -27.85 5.69
CA ASP A 37 8.94 -28.51 4.44
C ASP A 37 7.51 -28.25 4.01
N LYS A 38 6.83 -27.28 4.63
CA LYS A 38 5.51 -26.85 4.21
C LYS A 38 5.58 -25.51 3.53
N LYS A 39 4.70 -25.30 2.57
CA LYS A 39 4.55 -24.01 1.89
C LYS A 39 3.43 -23.21 2.54
N TYR A 40 3.72 -21.95 2.79
CA TYR A 40 2.74 -21.01 3.28
C TYR A 40 2.62 -19.87 2.30
N TYR A 41 1.41 -19.55 1.90
CA TYR A 41 1.15 -18.47 0.93
C TYR A 41 0.76 -17.23 1.72
N ILE A 42 1.66 -16.24 1.72
CA ILE A 42 1.53 -15.06 2.58
C ILE A 42 0.95 -13.90 1.79
N PRO A 43 -0.29 -13.47 2.12
CA PRO A 43 -0.88 -12.29 1.49
C PRO A 43 -0.22 -11.03 2.06
N LEU A 44 0.58 -10.38 1.26
CA LEU A 44 1.50 -9.34 1.72
C LEU A 44 0.81 -8.06 2.22
N TRP A 45 -0.48 -7.89 1.93
CA TRP A 45 -1.21 -6.71 2.41
C TRP A 45 -1.70 -6.84 3.85
N HIS A 46 -1.53 -8.01 4.46
CA HIS A 46 -1.80 -8.19 5.88
C HIS A 46 -0.63 -7.69 6.71
N SER A 47 -0.91 -7.09 7.85
CA SER A 47 0.16 -6.63 8.73
C SER A 47 0.74 -7.75 9.57
N GLU A 48 -0.08 -8.72 9.97
CA GLU A 48 0.38 -9.82 10.80
C GLU A 48 -0.47 -11.05 10.57
N LEU A 49 0.18 -12.20 10.44
CA LEU A 49 -0.48 -13.50 10.34
C LEU A 49 0.15 -14.43 11.36
N VAL A 50 -0.67 -15.01 12.23
CA VAL A 50 -0.21 -15.90 13.28
C VAL A 50 -0.52 -17.34 12.90
N TYR A 51 0.54 -18.15 12.82
CA TYR A 51 0.43 -19.58 12.57
C TYR A 51 0.84 -20.31 13.83
N ASP A 52 0.62 -21.62 13.88
CA ASP A 52 0.92 -22.41 15.09
C ASP A 52 2.39 -22.32 15.50
N ASP A 53 3.29 -22.40 14.53
CA ASP A 53 4.73 -22.49 14.81
C ASP A 53 5.49 -21.19 14.61
N PHE A 54 4.88 -20.17 13.98
CA PHE A 54 5.56 -18.93 13.71
C PHE A 54 4.54 -17.81 13.42
N THR A 55 5.03 -16.60 13.44
CA THR A 55 4.23 -15.41 13.11
C THR A 55 4.91 -14.67 11.97
N ILE A 56 4.12 -14.25 10.99
CA ILE A 56 4.60 -13.41 9.90
C ILE A 56 4.15 -11.98 10.18
N LYS A 57 5.09 -11.05 10.07
CA LYS A 57 4.81 -9.62 10.15
C LYS A 57 5.23 -8.98 8.84
N CYS A 58 4.31 -8.30 8.19
CA CYS A 58 4.60 -7.58 6.97
C CYS A 58 4.75 -6.10 7.28
N ILE A 59 5.97 -5.60 7.16
CA ILE A 59 6.28 -4.19 7.42
C ILE A 59 6.67 -3.57 6.08
N PRO A 60 5.77 -2.82 5.45
CA PRO A 60 6.04 -2.30 4.11
C PRO A 60 7.25 -1.39 4.05
N ASN A 61 8.02 -1.54 2.98
CA ASN A 61 9.12 -0.66 2.66
C ASN A 61 8.67 0.27 1.55
N LEU A 62 8.27 1.48 1.90
CA LEU A 62 7.65 2.44 1.00
C LEU A 62 8.52 3.68 0.82
N PRO A 63 8.37 4.40 -0.32
CA PRO A 63 9.04 5.70 -0.48
C PRO A 63 8.63 6.69 0.62
N ASP A 64 9.47 7.68 0.88
CA ASP A 64 9.29 8.61 2.00
C ASP A 64 7.96 9.38 1.96
N HIS A 65 7.43 9.63 0.78
CA HIS A 65 6.21 10.41 0.62
C HIS A 65 4.94 9.56 0.62
N ILE A 66 5.06 8.28 0.98
CA ILE A 66 3.95 7.33 0.96
C ILE A 66 3.93 6.55 2.27
N TYR A 67 2.75 6.40 2.86
CA TYR A 67 2.58 5.55 4.03
C TYR A 67 1.19 4.90 4.06
N LEU A 68 1.06 3.82 4.82
CA LEU A 68 -0.22 3.17 5.07
C LEU A 68 -0.73 3.51 6.45
N ASP A 69 -2.04 3.67 6.59
CA ASP A 69 -2.64 3.77 7.91
C ASP A 69 -3.14 2.37 8.36
N GLU A 70 -3.75 2.29 9.54
CA GLU A 70 -4.17 1.01 10.11
C GLU A 70 -5.33 0.35 9.35
N LYS A 71 -5.98 1.08 8.46
CA LYS A 71 -7.04 0.55 7.60
C LYS A 71 -6.54 0.21 6.20
N ASN A 72 -5.24 0.21 6.01
CA ASN A 72 -4.60 0.00 4.72
C ASN A 72 -4.91 1.09 3.69
N ASN A 73 -5.37 2.26 4.12
CA ASN A 73 -5.46 3.38 3.19
C ASN A 73 -4.05 3.86 2.86
N LEU A 74 -3.85 4.15 1.60
CA LEU A 74 -2.54 4.55 1.10
C LEU A 74 -2.48 6.07 1.02
N HIS A 75 -1.60 6.67 1.81
CA HIS A 75 -1.43 8.12 1.85
C HIS A 75 -0.26 8.51 0.98
N ILE A 76 -0.48 9.46 0.07
CA ILE A 76 0.59 9.98 -0.77
C ILE A 76 0.60 11.50 -0.72
N HIS A 77 1.76 12.09 -0.94
CA HIS A 77 1.94 13.54 -0.95
C HIS A 77 2.33 13.99 -2.34
N LEU A 78 1.57 14.92 -2.90
CA LEU A 78 1.84 15.50 -4.21
C LEU A 78 2.01 17.01 -4.10
N ASN A 79 3.07 17.52 -4.71
CA ASN A 79 3.26 18.95 -4.87
C ASN A 79 2.87 19.32 -6.31
N ILE A 80 1.94 20.25 -6.46
CA ILE A 80 1.40 20.61 -7.77
C ILE A 80 1.55 22.12 -7.96
N LYS A 81 2.10 22.51 -9.11
CA LYS A 81 2.21 23.92 -9.44
C LYS A 81 0.88 24.45 -9.91
N PHE A 82 0.38 25.48 -9.23
CA PHE A 82 -0.94 26.03 -9.50
C PHE A 82 -1.10 26.54 -10.92
N ASN A 83 -0.11 27.29 -11.43
CA ASN A 83 -0.22 27.87 -12.77
C ASN A 83 -0.27 26.81 -13.88
N GLY A 84 0.21 25.62 -13.63
CA GLY A 84 0.13 24.52 -14.60
C GLY A 84 -1.24 23.88 -14.70
N LEU A 85 -2.11 24.13 -13.70
CA LEU A 85 -3.42 23.49 -13.63
C LEU A 85 -4.48 24.15 -14.50
N LEU A 86 -4.32 25.42 -14.80
CA LEU A 86 -5.37 26.21 -15.46
C LEU A 86 -5.76 25.72 -16.84
N LYS A 87 -4.91 24.93 -17.47
CA LYS A 87 -5.14 24.43 -18.84
C LYS A 87 -5.44 22.94 -18.87
N GLU A 88 -5.37 22.27 -17.72
CA GLU A 88 -5.48 20.82 -17.66
C GLU A 88 -6.83 20.39 -17.08
N LYS A 89 -7.36 19.29 -17.59
CA LYS A 89 -8.57 18.69 -17.03
C LYS A 89 -8.24 17.77 -15.87
N TYR A 90 -7.10 17.11 -15.95
CA TYR A 90 -6.68 16.12 -14.94
C TYR A 90 -5.28 16.41 -14.44
N VAL A 91 -5.06 16.09 -13.16
CA VAL A 91 -3.73 15.88 -12.61
C VAL A 91 -3.52 14.37 -12.65
N ARG A 92 -2.49 13.94 -13.34
CA ARG A 92 -2.18 12.51 -13.47
C ARG A 92 -0.93 12.17 -12.71
N PHE A 93 -0.96 11.04 -12.03
CA PHE A 93 0.22 10.52 -11.36
C PHE A 93 0.25 9.01 -11.45
N LYS A 94 1.41 8.44 -11.19
CA LYS A 94 1.63 7.01 -11.33
C LYS A 94 2.21 6.46 -10.04
N LEU A 95 1.67 5.33 -9.60
CA LEU A 95 2.23 4.56 -8.51
C LEU A 95 2.58 3.19 -9.07
N GLU A 96 3.87 2.91 -9.19
CA GLU A 96 4.39 1.69 -9.79
C GLU A 96 3.82 1.51 -11.21
N ASN A 97 3.08 0.43 -11.46
CA ASN A 97 2.51 0.16 -12.78
C ASN A 97 1.07 0.69 -12.95
N LYS A 98 0.58 1.50 -12.01
CA LYS A 98 -0.80 1.96 -12.03
C LYS A 98 -0.89 3.47 -12.20
N ASN A 99 -1.84 3.91 -13.03
CA ASN A 99 -2.06 5.33 -13.32
C ASN A 99 -3.32 5.82 -12.63
N PHE A 100 -3.27 7.04 -12.12
CA PHE A 100 -4.38 7.66 -11.41
C PHE A 100 -4.62 9.07 -11.91
N ASP A 101 -5.89 9.48 -11.93
CA ASP A 101 -6.29 10.81 -12.38
C ASP A 101 -7.09 11.51 -11.29
N ILE A 102 -6.82 12.81 -11.12
CA ILE A 102 -7.61 13.68 -10.24
C ILE A 102 -8.18 14.78 -11.13
N LEU A 103 -9.50 15.00 -11.08
CA LEU A 103 -10.12 16.09 -11.81
C LEU A 103 -9.68 17.43 -11.23
N VAL A 104 -9.14 18.29 -12.07
CA VAL A 104 -8.71 19.63 -11.64
C VAL A 104 -9.88 20.39 -11.05
N SER A 105 -11.10 20.17 -11.58
CA SER A 105 -12.32 20.82 -11.09
C SER A 105 -12.66 20.47 -9.63
N GLU A 106 -12.09 19.38 -9.10
CA GLU A 106 -12.29 19.02 -7.70
C GLU A 106 -11.32 19.73 -6.76
N LEU A 107 -10.29 20.37 -7.31
CA LEU A 107 -9.30 21.07 -6.51
C LEU A 107 -9.78 22.46 -6.16
N ARG A 108 -9.38 22.93 -4.99
CA ARG A 108 -9.69 24.27 -4.51
C ARG A 108 -8.44 25.13 -4.57
N ILE A 109 -8.63 26.45 -4.59
CA ILE A 109 -7.50 27.38 -4.50
C ILE A 109 -7.12 27.46 -3.02
N LYS A 110 -6.33 26.50 -2.58
CA LYS A 110 -5.96 26.32 -1.20
C LYS A 110 -4.62 25.57 -1.16
N SER A 111 -3.68 26.07 -0.36
CA SER A 111 -2.31 25.51 -0.36
C SER A 111 -2.28 24.03 0.01
N ASN A 112 -3.04 23.62 0.99
CA ASN A 112 -3.06 22.23 1.45
C ASN A 112 -4.47 21.68 1.37
N GLN A 113 -4.62 20.54 0.73
CA GLN A 113 -5.93 19.91 0.60
C GLN A 113 -5.78 18.41 0.42
N ILE A 114 -6.87 17.68 0.66
CA ILE A 114 -6.88 16.22 0.58
C ILE A 114 -7.94 15.78 -0.42
N ILE A 115 -7.56 14.88 -1.31
CA ILE A 115 -8.47 14.24 -2.26
C ILE A 115 -8.47 12.74 -1.97
N TYR A 116 -9.67 12.15 -1.91
CA TYR A 116 -9.82 10.71 -1.69
C TYR A 116 -10.12 10.01 -3.01
N LEU A 117 -9.28 9.06 -3.37
CA LEU A 117 -9.56 8.17 -4.50
C LEU A 117 -10.14 6.90 -3.91
N LYS A 118 -11.46 6.83 -3.91
CA LYS A 118 -12.19 5.76 -3.25
C LYS A 118 -11.96 4.40 -3.92
N ASN A 119 -11.66 3.41 -3.10
CA ASN A 119 -11.51 2.01 -3.53
C ASN A 119 -10.42 1.80 -4.57
N LYS A 120 -9.43 2.68 -4.60
CA LYS A 120 -8.33 2.61 -5.56
C LYS A 120 -7.01 2.16 -4.94
N GLY A 121 -6.99 1.92 -3.64
CA GLY A 121 -5.77 1.56 -2.92
C GLY A 121 -5.50 0.06 -2.91
N ILE A 122 -4.84 -0.38 -1.85
CA ILE A 122 -4.49 -1.79 -1.69
C ILE A 122 -5.65 -2.54 -1.04
N SER A 123 -5.59 -3.86 -1.03
CA SER A 123 -6.66 -4.67 -0.47
C SER A 123 -6.81 -4.44 1.03
N ILE A 124 -8.05 -4.46 1.49
CA ILE A 124 -8.38 -4.34 2.90
C ILE A 124 -8.10 -5.68 3.58
N ILE A 125 -7.59 -5.64 4.80
CA ILE A 125 -7.33 -6.85 5.57
C ILE A 125 -8.66 -7.48 5.99
N ASN A 126 -8.84 -8.76 5.64
CA ASN A 126 -10.00 -9.54 6.05
C ASN A 126 -9.48 -10.77 6.80
N ASN A 127 -9.60 -10.77 8.12
CA ASN A 127 -9.07 -11.85 8.95
C ASN A 127 -9.89 -13.14 8.85
N ASN A 128 -11.10 -13.07 8.32
CA ASN A 128 -11.94 -14.25 8.11
C ASN A 128 -11.68 -14.91 6.76
N ASP A 129 -11.08 -14.17 5.84
CA ASP A 129 -10.75 -14.66 4.50
C ASP A 129 -9.48 -13.92 4.05
N ILE A 130 -8.33 -14.44 4.44
CA ILE A 130 -7.06 -13.73 4.31
C ILE A 130 -6.63 -13.49 2.87
N TYR A 131 -7.19 -14.23 1.91
CA TYR A 131 -6.88 -14.05 0.49
C TYR A 131 -7.90 -13.22 -0.26
N ASN A 132 -8.87 -12.64 0.46
CA ASN A 132 -9.92 -11.83 -0.17
C ASN A 132 -9.33 -10.50 -0.66
N VAL A 133 -9.49 -10.23 -1.95
CA VAL A 133 -9.02 -9.00 -2.58
C VAL A 133 -10.18 -8.20 -3.19
N SER A 134 -11.42 -8.54 -2.84
CA SER A 134 -12.59 -7.91 -3.45
C SER A 134 -12.81 -6.48 -3.00
N LYS A 135 -12.30 -6.10 -1.84
CA LYS A 135 -12.47 -4.75 -1.30
C LYS A 135 -11.12 -4.06 -1.23
N LYS A 136 -11.06 -2.87 -1.81
CA LYS A 136 -9.85 -2.06 -1.81
C LYS A 136 -10.02 -0.87 -0.87
N SER A 137 -8.93 -0.49 -0.24
CA SER A 137 -8.89 0.73 0.56
C SER A 137 -8.86 1.96 -0.34
N ASP A 138 -8.78 3.13 0.26
CA ASP A 138 -8.71 4.38 -0.48
C ASP A 138 -7.25 4.81 -0.68
N ILE A 139 -7.02 5.61 -1.70
CA ILE A 139 -5.80 6.39 -1.80
C ILE A 139 -6.14 7.80 -1.31
N VAL A 140 -5.43 8.25 -0.30
CA VAL A 140 -5.62 9.57 0.29
C VAL A 140 -4.49 10.46 -0.20
N VAL A 141 -4.83 11.39 -1.10
CA VAL A 141 -3.84 12.24 -1.75
C VAL A 141 -3.76 13.57 -1.00
N HIS A 142 -2.61 13.82 -0.37
CA HIS A 142 -2.32 15.07 0.32
C HIS A 142 -1.65 16.00 -0.68
N ILE A 143 -2.38 17.01 -1.11
CA ILE A 143 -1.94 17.92 -2.17
C ILE A 143 -1.45 19.23 -1.57
N LYS A 144 -0.30 19.68 -2.05
CA LYS A 144 0.21 21.01 -1.77
C LYS A 144 0.30 21.78 -3.07
N LEU A 145 -0.45 22.89 -3.15
CA LEU A 145 -0.38 23.79 -4.32
C LEU A 145 0.77 24.78 -4.11
N LEU A 146 1.62 24.88 -5.09
CA LEU A 146 2.80 25.74 -5.03
C LEU A 146 2.62 26.98 -5.90
#